data_eb5c1ba72a43ba462b484c5413e07445
#
_entry.id   eb5c1ba72a43ba462b484c5413e07445
#
_cell.length_a   1.000
_cell.length_b   1.000
_cell.length_c   1.000
_cell.angle_alpha   90.00
_cell.angle_beta   90.00
_cell.angle_gamma   90.00
#
_symmetry.space_group_name_H-M   'P 1'
#
loop_
_entity.id
_entity.type
_entity.pdbx_description
1 polymer ?
#
loop_
_entity_poly.entity_id
_entity_poly.type
_entity_poly.pdbx_seq_one_letter_code
_entity_poly.pdbx_strand_id
1 'polypeptide(L)'
;SKKKGTYCVPYAANAASVLYNRDMFKKYGWKIPETWDEFISLCKQIKSDGETPFYFMLKDSWTGITPWNALAANLTSTTIYDNVNQGKDSFSNHYGEPAKKLKELLNYGQKDPFAYSYNDGTNAFSKGDSAMLLTGNFAIPQIRSTNPDMNLGAFTLPVLNDASKTKLVSGIDVMFSVMKADHKKECLKFIDFML
;
A
#
# COMPACT_ATOMS: atom_id res chain seq x y z
N SER A 1 -10.16 17.71 -24.58
CA SER A 1 -10.37 18.87 -23.69
C SER A 1 -11.05 18.40 -22.41
N LYS A 2 -10.37 18.54 -21.26
CA LYS A 2 -10.96 18.26 -19.95
C LYS A 2 -12.07 19.29 -19.73
N LYS A 3 -13.34 18.86 -19.71
CA LYS A 3 -14.46 19.73 -19.32
C LYS A 3 -14.24 20.13 -17.83
N LYS A 4 -14.27 21.43 -17.56
CA LYS A 4 -14.23 21.94 -16.17
C LYS A 4 -15.55 21.58 -15.47
N GLY A 5 -15.49 20.96 -14.29
CA GLY A 5 -16.66 20.64 -13.47
C GLY A 5 -16.30 19.73 -12.30
N THR A 6 -17.14 19.68 -11.30
CA THR A 6 -17.07 18.71 -10.19
C THR A 6 -17.85 17.48 -10.60
N TYR A 7 -17.16 16.36 -10.73
CA TYR A 7 -17.73 15.09 -11.22
C TYR A 7 -17.90 14.05 -10.11
N CYS A 8 -17.24 14.24 -8.97
CA CYS A 8 -17.31 13.33 -7.85
C CYS A 8 -17.05 14.07 -6.53
N VAL A 9 -17.50 13.46 -5.44
CA VAL A 9 -17.26 13.92 -4.07
C VAL A 9 -16.46 12.84 -3.34
N PRO A 10 -15.28 13.15 -2.79
CA PRO A 10 -14.50 12.20 -2.01
C PRO A 10 -15.26 11.77 -0.75
N TYR A 11 -15.24 10.47 -0.48
CA TYR A 11 -15.84 9.88 0.72
C TYR A 11 -14.76 9.32 1.64
N ALA A 12 -13.74 8.64 1.09
CA ALA A 12 -12.64 8.08 1.85
C ALA A 12 -11.30 8.32 1.16
N ALA A 13 -10.24 8.43 1.97
CA ALA A 13 -8.86 8.49 1.52
C ALA A 13 -8.08 7.30 2.08
N ASN A 14 -7.08 6.84 1.33
CA ASN A 14 -6.15 5.84 1.80
C ASN A 14 -4.70 6.34 1.75
N ALA A 15 -3.82 5.58 2.41
CA ALA A 15 -2.39 5.77 2.36
C ALA A 15 -1.72 4.40 2.25
N ALA A 16 -0.85 4.27 1.23
CA ALA A 16 0.01 3.10 1.09
C ALA A 16 1.07 3.11 2.18
N SER A 17 1.09 2.09 3.03
CA SER A 17 1.97 2.03 4.19
C SER A 17 2.45 0.60 4.45
N VAL A 18 3.44 0.48 5.32
CA VAL A 18 3.81 -0.77 5.96
C VAL A 18 3.12 -0.82 7.31
N LEU A 19 2.14 -1.70 7.48
CA LEU A 19 1.60 -2.02 8.78
C LEU A 19 2.53 -2.99 9.49
N TYR A 20 2.72 -2.84 10.79
CA TYR A 20 3.62 -3.71 11.56
C TYR A 20 3.11 -4.03 12.96
N ASN A 21 3.51 -5.18 13.49
CA ASN A 21 3.22 -5.62 14.83
C ASN A 21 4.23 -5.01 15.80
N ARG A 22 3.81 -4.01 16.59
CA ARG A 22 4.67 -3.31 17.56
C ARG A 22 5.22 -4.23 18.65
N ASP A 23 4.47 -5.25 19.05
CA ASP A 23 4.90 -6.17 20.09
C ASP A 23 6.02 -7.09 19.60
N MET A 24 5.97 -7.54 18.34
CA MET A 24 7.09 -8.25 17.72
C MET A 24 8.32 -7.34 17.61
N PHE A 25 8.16 -6.11 17.14
CA PHE A 25 9.26 -5.14 17.06
C PHE A 25 9.90 -4.89 18.43
N LYS A 26 9.09 -4.73 19.46
CA LYS A 26 9.57 -4.57 20.85
C LYS A 26 10.27 -5.83 21.35
N LYS A 27 9.69 -7.01 21.13
CA LYS A 27 10.23 -8.32 21.57
C LYS A 27 11.65 -8.55 21.05
N TYR A 28 11.87 -8.25 19.75
CA TYR A 28 13.14 -8.52 19.08
C TYR A 28 14.06 -7.29 19.00
N GLY A 29 13.63 -6.13 19.48
CA GLY A 29 14.40 -4.89 19.43
C GLY A 29 14.55 -4.29 18.02
N TRP A 30 13.66 -4.65 17.08
CA TRP A 30 13.69 -4.12 15.73
C TRP A 30 13.33 -2.63 15.72
N LYS A 31 14.00 -1.90 14.83
CA LYS A 31 13.76 -0.46 14.65
C LYS A 31 13.00 -0.20 13.35
N ILE A 32 12.20 0.86 13.34
CA ILE A 32 11.55 1.33 12.13
C ILE A 32 12.63 1.87 11.18
N PRO A 33 12.71 1.34 9.94
CA PRO A 33 13.71 1.77 8.97
C PRO A 33 13.30 3.10 8.31
N GLU A 34 14.27 3.94 8.01
CA GLU A 34 14.07 5.22 7.34
C GLU A 34 14.55 5.19 5.87
N THR A 35 15.41 4.24 5.52
CA THR A 35 15.99 4.08 4.18
C THR A 35 15.71 2.70 3.61
N TRP A 36 15.83 2.56 2.28
CA TRP A 36 15.66 1.27 1.61
C TRP A 36 16.64 0.21 2.13
N ASP A 37 17.91 0.57 2.28
CA ASP A 37 18.93 -0.37 2.75
C ASP A 37 18.68 -0.83 4.19
N GLU A 38 18.21 0.08 5.06
CA GLU A 38 17.76 -0.28 6.41
C GLU A 38 16.55 -1.21 6.38
N PHE A 39 15.59 -0.96 5.46
CA PHE A 39 14.40 -1.80 5.31
C PHE A 39 14.76 -3.23 4.87
N ILE A 40 15.65 -3.37 3.90
CA ILE A 40 16.15 -4.68 3.46
C ILE A 40 16.96 -5.35 4.58
N SER A 41 17.76 -4.58 5.32
CA SER A 41 18.51 -5.09 6.48
C SER A 41 17.58 -5.60 7.57
N LEU A 42 16.50 -4.86 7.87
CA LEU A 42 15.44 -5.30 8.79
C LEU A 42 14.79 -6.59 8.33
N CYS A 43 14.45 -6.72 7.04
CA CYS A 43 13.87 -7.96 6.50
C CYS A 43 14.81 -9.17 6.68
N LYS A 44 16.11 -8.97 6.47
CA LYS A 44 17.12 -10.01 6.71
C LYS A 44 17.21 -10.38 8.18
N GLN A 45 17.20 -9.40 9.07
CA GLN A 45 17.21 -9.61 10.51
C GLN A 45 15.98 -10.39 10.98
N ILE A 46 14.77 -9.98 10.57
CA ILE A 46 13.53 -10.68 10.90
C ILE A 46 13.60 -12.16 10.50
N LYS A 47 14.11 -12.47 9.30
CA LYS A 47 14.31 -13.86 8.86
C LYS A 47 15.34 -14.59 9.70
N SER A 48 16.43 -13.94 10.09
CA SER A 48 17.48 -14.53 10.94
C SER A 48 16.95 -14.82 12.35
N ASP A 49 16.01 -14.02 12.85
CA ASP A 49 15.34 -14.22 14.13
C ASP A 49 14.24 -15.31 14.08
N GLY A 50 14.05 -15.96 12.92
CA GLY A 50 13.11 -17.05 12.72
C GLY A 50 11.69 -16.62 12.39
N GLU A 51 11.48 -15.32 12.11
CA GLU A 51 10.17 -14.76 11.82
C GLU A 51 10.01 -14.46 10.32
N THR A 52 8.77 -14.27 9.89
CA THR A 52 8.44 -13.91 8.51
C THR A 52 8.30 -12.39 8.37
N PRO A 53 9.08 -11.71 7.51
CA PRO A 53 8.94 -10.26 7.34
C PRO A 53 7.57 -9.84 6.83
N PHE A 54 7.07 -10.45 5.75
CA PHE A 54 5.81 -10.08 5.11
C PHE A 54 4.91 -11.29 4.89
N TYR A 55 3.60 -11.03 4.84
CA TYR A 55 2.64 -11.98 4.29
C TYR A 55 2.04 -11.38 3.01
N PHE A 56 2.40 -11.92 1.85
CA PHE A 56 1.89 -11.48 0.56
C PHE A 56 0.56 -12.14 0.23
N MET A 57 -0.29 -11.40 -0.49
CA MET A 57 -1.70 -11.72 -0.76
C MET A 57 -1.98 -11.69 -2.26
N LEU A 58 -1.02 -12.14 -3.08
CA LEU A 58 -1.03 -11.91 -4.54
C LEU A 58 -1.98 -12.82 -5.32
N LYS A 59 -2.69 -13.76 -4.66
CA LYS A 59 -3.87 -14.39 -5.25
C LYS A 59 -4.89 -13.33 -5.66
N ASP A 60 -5.05 -12.29 -4.85
CA ASP A 60 -5.79 -11.09 -5.18
C ASP A 60 -4.80 -10.06 -5.74
N SER A 61 -4.59 -10.07 -7.06
CA SER A 61 -3.53 -9.31 -7.74
C SER A 61 -3.52 -7.81 -7.43
N TRP A 62 -4.66 -7.22 -7.08
CA TRP A 62 -4.76 -5.81 -6.69
C TRP A 62 -3.94 -5.48 -5.44
N THR A 63 -3.69 -6.46 -4.54
CA THR A 63 -2.90 -6.23 -3.32
C THR A 63 -1.46 -5.84 -3.61
N GLY A 64 -0.93 -6.25 -4.77
CA GLY A 64 0.38 -5.84 -5.26
C GLY A 64 0.45 -4.37 -5.71
N ILE A 65 -0.71 -3.74 -5.98
CA ILE A 65 -0.76 -2.34 -6.44
C ILE A 65 -0.31 -1.38 -5.33
N THR A 66 -0.60 -1.68 -4.06
CA THR A 66 -0.24 -0.79 -2.94
C THR A 66 1.28 -0.58 -2.82
N PRO A 67 2.11 -1.64 -2.66
CA PRO A 67 3.56 -1.47 -2.66
C PRO A 67 4.10 -1.00 -4.01
N TRP A 68 3.50 -1.41 -5.14
CA TRP A 68 3.86 -0.90 -6.45
C TRP A 68 3.72 0.62 -6.55
N ASN A 69 2.58 1.16 -6.12
CA ASN A 69 2.32 2.61 -6.16
C ASN A 69 3.33 3.37 -5.30
N ALA A 70 3.66 2.86 -4.10
CA ALA A 70 4.66 3.47 -3.24
C ALA A 70 6.04 3.51 -3.92
N LEU A 71 6.46 2.42 -4.55
CA LEU A 71 7.73 2.34 -5.28
C LEU A 71 7.72 3.23 -6.53
N ALA A 72 6.72 3.10 -7.39
CA ALA A 72 6.65 3.83 -8.65
C ALA A 72 6.57 5.35 -8.45
N ALA A 73 5.73 5.82 -7.52
CA ALA A 73 5.56 7.26 -7.27
C ALA A 73 6.80 7.93 -6.66
N ASN A 74 7.66 7.17 -5.95
CA ASN A 74 8.90 7.70 -5.39
C ASN A 74 10.09 7.59 -6.34
N LEU A 75 10.05 6.67 -7.31
CA LEU A 75 11.16 6.39 -8.22
C LEU A 75 10.97 6.97 -9.63
N THR A 76 9.78 7.48 -9.95
CA THR A 76 9.49 8.03 -11.27
C THR A 76 9.02 9.48 -11.20
N SER A 77 9.11 10.17 -12.33
CA SER A 77 8.61 11.55 -12.44
C SER A 77 7.08 11.59 -12.42
N THR A 78 6.51 12.60 -11.79
CA THR A 78 5.06 12.89 -11.82
C THR A 78 4.55 13.22 -13.22
N THR A 79 5.43 13.57 -14.17
CA THR A 79 5.10 13.89 -15.55
C THR A 79 5.08 12.67 -16.48
N ILE A 80 5.38 11.46 -15.96
CA ILE A 80 5.49 10.25 -16.79
C ILE A 80 4.21 9.97 -17.57
N TYR A 81 3.05 10.12 -16.94
CA TYR A 81 1.75 9.86 -17.61
C TYR A 81 1.47 10.84 -18.76
N ASP A 82 1.79 12.12 -18.57
CA ASP A 82 1.60 13.12 -19.61
C ASP A 82 2.55 12.89 -20.78
N ASN A 83 3.80 12.52 -20.52
CA ASN A 83 4.80 12.22 -21.54
C ASN A 83 4.44 10.96 -22.34
N VAL A 84 4.00 9.90 -21.67
CA VAL A 84 3.54 8.67 -22.34
C VAL A 84 2.28 8.94 -23.17
N ASN A 85 1.31 9.66 -22.64
CA ASN A 85 0.10 10.04 -23.38
C ASN A 85 0.37 10.89 -24.62
N GLN A 86 1.48 11.64 -24.63
CA GLN A 86 1.93 12.44 -25.76
C GLN A 86 2.88 11.68 -26.70
N GLY A 87 3.14 10.40 -26.46
CA GLY A 87 4.07 9.58 -27.24
C GLY A 87 5.55 9.99 -27.11
N LYS A 88 5.90 10.77 -26.07
CA LYS A 88 7.26 11.27 -25.84
C LYS A 88 8.11 10.32 -24.99
N ASP A 89 7.48 9.34 -24.34
CA ASP A 89 8.15 8.42 -23.41
C ASP A 89 7.37 7.11 -23.32
N SER A 90 7.91 6.12 -22.59
CA SER A 90 7.26 4.85 -22.32
C SER A 90 7.45 4.42 -20.85
N PHE A 91 6.51 3.68 -20.31
CA PHE A 91 6.62 3.13 -18.95
C PHE A 91 7.84 2.21 -18.79
N SER A 92 8.22 1.48 -19.82
CA SER A 92 9.39 0.58 -19.79
C SER A 92 10.71 1.29 -19.48
N ASN A 93 10.81 2.59 -19.81
CA ASN A 93 12.00 3.38 -19.52
C ASN A 93 12.16 3.72 -18.02
N HIS A 94 11.07 3.65 -17.23
CA HIS A 94 11.04 4.14 -15.85
C HIS A 94 10.66 3.09 -14.82
N TYR A 95 9.92 2.04 -15.22
CA TYR A 95 9.36 1.07 -14.27
C TYR A 95 10.29 -0.11 -13.96
N GLY A 96 11.48 -0.14 -14.54
CA GLY A 96 12.47 -1.20 -14.30
C GLY A 96 12.93 -1.26 -12.84
N GLU A 97 13.26 -0.10 -12.24
CA GLU A 97 13.72 -0.03 -10.86
C GLU A 97 12.60 -0.32 -9.84
N PRO A 98 11.39 0.26 -9.93
CA PRO A 98 10.25 -0.15 -9.13
C PRO A 98 9.99 -1.66 -9.18
N ALA A 99 10.05 -2.27 -10.36
CA ALA A 99 9.82 -3.70 -10.54
C ALA A 99 10.90 -4.57 -9.86
N LYS A 100 12.17 -4.16 -9.95
CA LYS A 100 13.28 -4.84 -9.26
C LYS A 100 13.10 -4.81 -7.75
N LYS A 101 12.77 -3.66 -7.18
CA LYS A 101 12.54 -3.51 -5.74
C LYS A 101 11.34 -4.34 -5.28
N LEU A 102 10.22 -4.33 -6.01
CA LEU A 102 9.07 -5.17 -5.68
C LEU A 102 9.43 -6.67 -5.74
N LYS A 103 10.17 -7.08 -6.76
CA LYS A 103 10.66 -8.46 -6.88
C LYS A 103 11.61 -8.84 -5.74
N GLU A 104 12.45 -7.92 -5.29
CA GLU A 104 13.34 -8.14 -4.14
C GLU A 104 12.53 -8.39 -2.86
N LEU A 105 11.45 -7.63 -2.62
CA LEU A 105 10.59 -7.80 -1.45
C LEU A 105 9.92 -9.19 -1.40
N LEU A 106 9.62 -9.80 -2.55
CA LEU A 106 9.03 -11.15 -2.60
C LEU A 106 9.94 -12.22 -1.95
N ASN A 107 11.26 -12.00 -1.90
CA ASN A 107 12.20 -12.93 -1.24
C ASN A 107 12.05 -12.96 0.29
N TYR A 108 11.31 -12.01 0.85
CA TYR A 108 11.10 -11.84 2.30
C TYR A 108 9.68 -12.20 2.74
N GLY A 109 8.86 -12.70 1.84
CA GLY A 109 7.52 -13.19 2.15
C GLY A 109 7.48 -14.65 2.56
N GLN A 110 6.28 -15.11 2.89
CA GLN A 110 5.97 -16.52 3.08
C GLN A 110 6.18 -17.32 1.77
N LYS A 111 6.24 -18.64 1.89
CA LYS A 111 6.27 -19.53 0.73
C LYS A 111 5.00 -19.36 -0.09
N ASP A 112 5.13 -19.31 -1.40
CA ASP A 112 4.04 -19.19 -2.37
C ASP A 112 3.13 -17.96 -2.17
N PRO A 113 3.63 -16.75 -2.46
CA PRO A 113 2.89 -15.50 -2.25
C PRO A 113 1.62 -15.38 -3.11
N PHE A 114 1.47 -16.20 -4.16
CA PHE A 114 0.33 -16.18 -5.09
C PHE A 114 -0.80 -17.12 -4.66
N ALA A 115 -0.61 -17.95 -3.64
CA ALA A 115 -1.64 -18.87 -3.15
C ALA A 115 -2.64 -18.20 -2.19
N TYR A 116 -2.33 -17.04 -1.62
CA TYR A 116 -3.08 -16.43 -0.53
C TYR A 116 -3.85 -15.20 -0.97
N SER A 117 -5.12 -15.13 -0.55
CA SER A 117 -6.01 -13.99 -0.77
C SER A 117 -5.72 -12.85 0.23
N TYR A 118 -6.35 -11.68 0.01
CA TYR A 118 -6.33 -10.56 0.94
C TYR A 118 -6.80 -10.95 2.35
N ASN A 119 -7.87 -11.77 2.43
CA ASN A 119 -8.38 -12.24 3.70
C ASN A 119 -7.40 -13.19 4.40
N ASP A 120 -6.76 -14.10 3.65
CA ASP A 120 -5.78 -15.03 4.22
C ASP A 120 -4.60 -14.28 4.83
N GLY A 121 -4.04 -13.31 4.10
CA GLY A 121 -2.87 -12.59 4.56
C GLY A 121 -3.16 -11.59 5.69
N THR A 122 -4.30 -10.90 5.67
CA THR A 122 -4.70 -10.05 6.79
C THR A 122 -4.95 -10.84 8.06
N ASN A 123 -5.56 -12.03 7.95
CA ASN A 123 -5.76 -12.94 9.08
C ASN A 123 -4.43 -13.51 9.61
N ALA A 124 -3.52 -13.91 8.71
CA ALA A 124 -2.20 -14.40 9.10
C ALA A 124 -1.39 -13.32 9.85
N PHE A 125 -1.33 -12.10 9.31
CA PHE A 125 -0.69 -10.97 9.97
C PHE A 125 -1.33 -10.68 11.34
N SER A 126 -2.65 -10.70 11.45
CA SER A 126 -3.38 -10.45 12.70
C SER A 126 -3.07 -11.50 13.78
N LYS A 127 -2.69 -12.71 13.39
CA LYS A 127 -2.26 -13.79 14.29
C LYS A 127 -0.78 -13.75 14.63
N GLY A 128 -0.01 -12.88 13.97
CA GLY A 128 1.43 -12.76 14.18
C GLY A 128 2.29 -13.66 13.27
N ASP A 129 1.73 -14.24 12.21
CA ASP A 129 2.46 -15.08 11.27
C ASP A 129 3.44 -14.28 10.38
N SER A 130 3.38 -12.94 10.44
CA SER A 130 4.40 -12.04 9.88
C SER A 130 4.55 -10.79 10.72
N ALA A 131 5.75 -10.18 10.64
CA ALA A 131 6.07 -8.97 11.37
C ALA A 131 5.42 -7.72 10.77
N MET A 132 5.26 -7.71 9.44
CA MET A 132 4.79 -6.57 8.66
C MET A 132 3.80 -7.01 7.57
N LEU A 133 3.00 -6.03 7.08
CA LEU A 133 2.09 -6.20 5.95
C LEU A 133 2.21 -4.99 5.01
N LEU A 134 2.56 -5.23 3.75
CA LEU A 134 2.64 -4.22 2.70
C LEU A 134 1.25 -3.93 2.15
N THR A 135 0.58 -2.93 2.69
CA THR A 135 -0.82 -2.62 2.38
C THR A 135 -1.12 -1.12 2.59
N GLY A 136 -2.35 -0.77 2.90
CA GLY A 136 -2.77 0.58 3.26
C GLY A 136 -3.60 0.58 4.55
N ASN A 137 -3.91 1.78 5.02
CA ASN A 137 -4.73 1.99 6.22
C ASN A 137 -6.14 1.35 6.11
N PHE A 138 -6.61 1.07 4.90
CA PHE A 138 -7.90 0.39 4.66
C PHE A 138 -7.93 -1.05 5.21
N ALA A 139 -6.78 -1.68 5.47
CA ALA A 139 -6.70 -3.02 6.07
C ALA A 139 -6.93 -3.00 7.60
N ILE A 140 -6.81 -1.85 8.26
CA ILE A 140 -6.88 -1.73 9.73
C ILE A 140 -8.22 -2.26 10.30
N PRO A 141 -9.40 -1.93 9.73
CA PRO A 141 -10.67 -2.45 10.25
C PRO A 141 -10.74 -3.98 10.25
N GLN A 142 -10.25 -4.64 9.19
CA GLN A 142 -10.25 -6.09 9.12
C GLN A 142 -9.24 -6.73 10.09
N ILE A 143 -8.05 -6.16 10.23
CA ILE A 143 -7.07 -6.60 11.22
C ILE A 143 -7.67 -6.50 12.63
N ARG A 144 -8.32 -5.37 12.94
CA ARG A 144 -9.00 -5.16 14.24
C ARG A 144 -10.20 -6.09 14.46
N SER A 145 -10.89 -6.47 13.42
CA SER A 145 -11.97 -7.46 13.50
C SER A 145 -11.46 -8.86 13.86
N THR A 146 -10.27 -9.23 13.39
CA THR A 146 -9.64 -10.52 13.66
C THR A 146 -8.90 -10.53 15.00
N ASN A 147 -8.21 -9.43 15.33
CA ASN A 147 -7.45 -9.27 16.57
C ASN A 147 -7.61 -7.83 17.08
N PRO A 148 -8.63 -7.55 17.91
CA PRO A 148 -8.91 -6.22 18.46
C PRO A 148 -7.77 -5.65 19.28
N ASP A 149 -7.01 -6.51 19.99
CA ASP A 149 -5.95 -6.14 20.91
C ASP A 149 -4.58 -6.02 20.27
N MET A 150 -4.47 -6.27 18.97
CA MET A 150 -3.19 -6.19 18.26
C MET A 150 -2.61 -4.78 18.37
N ASN A 151 -1.38 -4.68 18.90
CA ASN A 151 -0.62 -3.43 18.99
C ASN A 151 -0.06 -3.07 17.60
N LEU A 152 -0.92 -2.42 16.80
CA LEU A 152 -0.65 -2.11 15.41
C LEU A 152 0.07 -0.76 15.26
N GLY A 153 1.11 -0.73 14.45
CA GLY A 153 1.78 0.47 13.99
C GLY A 153 1.79 0.58 12.46
N ALA A 154 2.15 1.75 11.98
CA ALA A 154 2.34 2.00 10.55
C ALA A 154 3.54 2.92 10.31
N PHE A 155 4.24 2.70 9.20
CA PHE A 155 5.27 3.61 8.71
C PHE A 155 5.23 3.67 7.17
N THR A 156 5.82 4.73 6.62
CA THR A 156 5.96 4.89 5.17
C THR A 156 6.96 3.88 4.63
N LEU A 157 6.63 3.17 3.54
CA LEU A 157 7.61 2.30 2.87
C LEU A 157 8.83 3.13 2.47
N PRO A 158 10.02 2.88 3.04
CA PRO A 158 11.22 3.64 2.71
C PRO A 158 11.76 3.18 1.36
N VAL A 159 11.50 3.95 0.31
CA VAL A 159 11.82 3.59 -1.08
C VAL A 159 13.22 4.02 -1.48
N LEU A 160 13.72 5.09 -0.86
CA LEU A 160 14.99 5.73 -1.19
C LEU A 160 16.01 5.58 -0.05
N ASN A 161 17.29 5.73 -0.36
CA ASN A 161 18.35 5.81 0.67
C ASN A 161 18.55 7.24 1.21
N ASP A 162 17.77 8.19 0.73
CA ASP A 162 17.61 9.52 1.31
C ASP A 162 16.21 9.61 1.93
N ALA A 163 16.14 9.45 3.23
CA ALA A 163 14.88 9.44 3.99
C ALA A 163 14.04 10.72 3.76
N SER A 164 14.70 11.88 3.60
CA SER A 164 14.04 13.17 3.39
C SER A 164 13.28 13.26 2.07
N LYS A 165 13.58 12.40 1.12
CA LYS A 165 12.96 12.37 -0.22
C LYS A 165 11.85 11.34 -0.36
N THR A 166 11.78 10.36 0.54
CA THR A 166 10.70 9.37 0.53
C THR A 166 9.38 10.00 0.92
N LYS A 167 8.36 9.82 0.08
CA LYS A 167 7.02 10.40 0.27
C LYS A 167 6.01 9.30 0.53
N LEU A 168 5.12 9.55 1.49
CA LEU A 168 3.92 8.73 1.67
C LEU A 168 3.00 8.91 0.46
N VAL A 169 2.63 7.81 -0.17
CA VAL A 169 1.66 7.82 -1.25
C VAL A 169 0.26 7.69 -0.66
N SER A 170 -0.53 8.72 -0.85
CA SER A 170 -1.92 8.77 -0.41
C SER A 170 -2.80 9.35 -1.51
N GLY A 171 -4.09 9.06 -1.43
CA GLY A 171 -5.05 9.58 -2.40
C GLY A 171 -6.49 9.29 -2.00
N ILE A 172 -7.40 9.77 -2.84
CA ILE A 172 -8.81 9.46 -2.73
C ILE A 172 -8.99 7.99 -3.10
N ASP A 173 -9.59 7.23 -2.20
CA ASP A 173 -9.88 5.81 -2.39
C ASP A 173 -11.28 5.59 -2.94
N VAL A 174 -12.26 6.15 -2.25
CA VAL A 174 -13.67 6.03 -2.61
C VAL A 174 -14.29 7.41 -2.85
N MET A 175 -15.09 7.50 -3.89
CA MET A 175 -15.81 8.72 -4.22
C MET A 175 -17.21 8.42 -4.73
N PHE A 176 -18.13 9.30 -4.47
CA PHE A 176 -19.47 9.27 -5.04
C PHE A 176 -19.51 10.06 -6.35
N SER A 177 -20.14 9.49 -7.36
CA SER A 177 -20.45 10.15 -8.63
C SER A 177 -21.91 9.93 -8.97
N VAL A 178 -22.58 10.97 -9.44
CA VAL A 178 -23.94 10.86 -9.94
C VAL A 178 -23.89 10.73 -11.45
N MET A 179 -24.39 9.62 -11.98
CA MET A 179 -24.55 9.43 -13.41
C MET A 179 -25.66 10.34 -13.95
N LYS A 180 -25.65 10.60 -15.27
CA LYS A 180 -26.74 11.31 -15.93
C LYS A 180 -28.00 10.42 -15.87
N ALA A 181 -28.90 10.75 -14.94
CA ALA A 181 -30.12 9.99 -14.68
C ALA A 181 -31.24 10.92 -14.17
N ASP A 182 -32.46 10.43 -14.23
CA ASP A 182 -33.66 11.20 -13.89
C ASP A 182 -33.79 11.53 -12.40
N HIS A 183 -33.11 10.76 -11.52
CA HIS A 183 -33.16 10.89 -10.06
C HIS A 183 -31.96 11.64 -9.45
N LYS A 184 -31.42 12.62 -10.17
CA LYS A 184 -30.23 13.37 -9.73
C LYS A 184 -30.41 14.04 -8.36
N LYS A 185 -31.59 14.60 -8.08
CA LYS A 185 -31.87 15.27 -6.80
C LYS A 185 -31.82 14.31 -5.61
N GLU A 186 -32.37 13.13 -5.78
CA GLU A 186 -32.39 12.06 -4.79
C GLU A 186 -30.98 11.51 -4.55
N CYS A 187 -30.20 11.30 -5.60
CA CYS A 187 -28.80 10.91 -5.51
C CYS A 187 -27.97 11.94 -4.74
N LEU A 188 -28.16 13.23 -4.99
CA LEU A 188 -27.46 14.28 -4.25
C LEU A 188 -27.83 14.30 -2.77
N LYS A 189 -29.12 14.13 -2.41
CA LYS A 189 -29.56 13.99 -1.01
C LYS A 189 -28.93 12.79 -0.32
N PHE A 190 -28.78 11.66 -1.05
CA PHE A 190 -28.10 10.49 -0.51
C PHE A 190 -26.62 10.78 -0.23
N ILE A 191 -25.94 11.46 -1.16
CA ILE A 191 -24.54 11.86 -0.97
C ILE A 191 -24.41 12.79 0.24
N ASP A 192 -25.27 13.80 0.35
CA ASP A 192 -25.29 14.73 1.51
C ASP A 192 -25.51 14.00 2.84
N PHE A 193 -26.32 12.93 2.84
CA PHE A 193 -26.54 12.08 4.03
C PHE A 193 -25.30 11.24 4.39
N MET A 194 -24.51 10.84 3.39
CA MET A 194 -23.34 9.97 3.58
C MET A 194 -22.06 10.74 4.02
N LEU A 195 -22.04 12.06 3.86
CA LEU A 195 -20.93 12.95 4.21
C LEU A 195 -21.12 13.61 5.58
#